data_01b1cc07adbd70aa6be94ea21c630992
#
_entry.id   01b1cc07adbd70aa6be94ea21c630992
#
_cell.length_a   1.000
_cell.length_b   1.000
_cell.length_c   1.000
_cell.angle_alpha   90.00
_cell.angle_beta   90.00
_cell.angle_gamma   90.00
#
_symmetry.space_group_name_H-M   'P 1'
#
loop_
_entity.id
_entity.type
_entity.pdbx_description
1 polymer ?
#
loop_
_entity_poly.entity_id
_entity_poly.type
_entity_poly.pdbx_seq_one_letter_code
_entity_poly.pdbx_strand_id
1 'polypeptide(L)'
;MQTDFDKSVNWMNFLRLDASLNIGKKGSIDFASIHTFKTLDRPVADDWQVFSNIDNDNLAFGLAVLGYTHQFSDRFKLFAGVRNVNEDYFISDGTALFVNSSHGIYPTIGENYPLGNSPYSTLGIPANWAINDSWTVQGSVYNGVARQLFGPDHG
;
A
#
# COMPACT_ATOMS: atom_id res chain seq x y z
N MET A 1 25.36 -5.32 26.76
CA MET A 1 24.21 -5.91 26.07
C MET A 1 24.81 -6.61 24.86
N GLN A 2 24.90 -7.93 24.91
CA GLN A 2 25.50 -8.74 23.84
C GLN A 2 24.39 -9.00 22.84
N THR A 3 24.44 -8.36 21.71
CA THR A 3 23.57 -8.69 20.57
C THR A 3 24.17 -9.92 19.92
N ASP A 4 23.61 -11.10 20.20
CA ASP A 4 23.86 -12.28 19.41
C ASP A 4 23.29 -12.04 18.01
N PHE A 5 24.17 -11.65 17.09
CA PHE A 5 23.86 -11.66 15.67
C PHE A 5 23.73 -13.12 15.24
N ASP A 6 22.52 -13.58 15.19
CA ASP A 6 22.23 -14.90 14.65
C ASP A 6 22.60 -14.90 13.15
N LYS A 7 23.55 -15.72 12.77
CA LYS A 7 24.01 -15.87 11.38
C LYS A 7 23.01 -16.67 10.57
N SER A 8 21.82 -16.13 10.37
CA SER A 8 20.81 -16.75 9.54
C SER A 8 20.65 -15.99 8.22
N VAL A 9 20.33 -16.71 7.16
CA VAL A 9 19.97 -16.12 5.87
C VAL A 9 18.46 -16.16 5.75
N ASN A 10 17.86 -14.99 5.60
CA ASN A 10 16.43 -14.88 5.32
C ASN A 10 16.24 -14.44 3.87
N TRP A 11 15.45 -15.21 3.14
CA TRP A 11 14.98 -14.83 1.81
C TRP A 11 13.60 -14.19 1.94
N MET A 12 13.48 -12.96 1.46
CA MET A 12 12.21 -12.23 1.43
C MET A 12 11.84 -11.93 -0.02
N ASN A 13 10.59 -12.13 -0.35
CA ASN A 13 10.03 -11.83 -1.67
C ASN A 13 8.79 -10.97 -1.52
N PHE A 14 8.69 -9.95 -2.36
CA PHE A 14 7.50 -9.13 -2.53
C PHE A 14 7.15 -9.10 -4.01
N LEU A 15 5.97 -9.59 -4.35
CA LEU A 15 5.43 -9.54 -5.70
C LEU A 15 4.15 -8.72 -5.69
N ARG A 16 4.09 -7.72 -6.57
CA ARG A 16 2.87 -6.99 -6.87
C ARG A 16 2.48 -7.25 -8.31
N LEU A 17 1.21 -7.55 -8.52
CA LEU A 17 0.60 -7.71 -9.84
C LEU A 17 -0.44 -6.61 -10.03
N ASP A 18 -0.26 -5.80 -11.05
CA ASP A 18 -1.19 -4.72 -11.40
C ASP A 18 -1.83 -5.04 -12.75
N ALA A 19 -3.13 -4.79 -12.85
CA ALA A 19 -3.89 -4.92 -14.08
C ALA A 19 -4.91 -3.79 -14.19
N SER A 20 -5.08 -3.25 -15.39
CA SER A 20 -6.10 -2.25 -15.68
C SER A 20 -6.81 -2.59 -16.99
N LEU A 21 -8.13 -2.60 -16.94
CA LEU A 21 -8.99 -2.85 -18.08
C LEU A 21 -9.77 -1.57 -18.43
N ASN A 22 -9.46 -0.99 -19.58
CA ASN A 22 -10.17 0.19 -20.06
C ASN A 22 -11.61 -0.14 -20.46
N ILE A 23 -12.56 0.63 -19.96
CA ILE A 23 -13.99 0.54 -20.27
C ILE A 23 -14.42 1.80 -20.99
N GLY A 24 -14.55 1.69 -22.31
CA GLY A 24 -14.81 2.84 -23.15
C GLY A 24 -13.64 3.85 -23.16
N LYS A 25 -13.96 5.14 -23.31
CA LYS A 25 -12.96 6.21 -23.43
C LYS A 25 -12.62 6.89 -22.09
N LYS A 26 -13.43 6.67 -21.07
CA LYS A 26 -13.37 7.45 -19.82
C LYS A 26 -13.35 6.62 -18.55
N GLY A 27 -13.35 5.29 -18.65
CA GLY A 27 -13.40 4.42 -17.51
C GLY A 27 -12.33 3.35 -17.55
N SER A 28 -11.86 2.90 -16.37
CA SER A 28 -11.07 1.69 -16.20
C SER A 28 -11.52 0.91 -14.97
N ILE A 29 -11.40 -0.40 -15.04
CA ILE A 29 -11.38 -1.26 -13.84
C ILE A 29 -9.93 -1.52 -13.52
N ASP A 30 -9.55 -1.20 -12.30
CA ASP A 30 -8.19 -1.33 -11.81
C ASP A 30 -8.13 -2.44 -10.76
N PHE A 31 -7.12 -3.27 -10.85
CA PHE A 31 -6.85 -4.38 -9.94
C PHE A 31 -5.37 -4.38 -9.57
N ALA A 32 -5.08 -4.60 -8.30
CA ALA A 32 -3.74 -4.92 -7.85
C ALA A 32 -3.77 -5.94 -6.71
N SER A 33 -2.85 -6.89 -6.75
CA SER A 33 -2.62 -7.84 -5.68
C SER A 33 -1.18 -7.80 -5.19
N ILE A 34 -1.00 -8.14 -3.92
CA ILE A 34 0.30 -8.22 -3.26
C ILE A 34 0.48 -9.64 -2.73
N HIS A 35 1.70 -10.15 -2.89
CA HIS A 35 2.11 -11.46 -2.39
C HIS A 35 3.45 -11.28 -1.67
N THR A 36 3.54 -11.78 -0.44
CA THR A 36 4.76 -11.73 0.35
C THR A 36 5.15 -13.13 0.80
N PHE A 37 6.43 -13.39 0.79
CA PHE A 37 6.99 -14.65 1.27
C PHE A 37 8.34 -14.39 1.92
N LYS A 38 8.55 -14.99 3.09
CA LYS A 38 9.85 -15.04 3.78
C LYS A 38 10.13 -16.45 4.31
N THR A 39 11.39 -16.80 4.40
CA THR A 39 11.81 -18.14 4.85
C THR A 39 11.88 -18.27 6.36
N LEU A 40 11.98 -17.18 7.09
CA LEU A 40 12.04 -17.15 8.55
C LEU A 40 10.92 -16.29 9.11
N ASP A 41 10.17 -16.82 10.09
CA ASP A 41 9.06 -16.13 10.76
C ASP A 41 9.52 -15.16 11.87
N ARG A 42 10.72 -14.69 11.81
CA ARG A 42 11.27 -13.72 12.77
C ARG A 42 11.80 -12.50 12.02
N PRO A 43 11.77 -11.31 12.66
CA PRO A 43 12.35 -10.12 12.06
C PRO A 43 13.86 -10.32 11.83
N VAL A 44 14.38 -9.70 10.76
CA VAL A 44 15.81 -9.71 10.44
C VAL A 44 16.61 -8.90 11.45
N ALA A 45 16.02 -7.84 11.96
CA ALA A 45 16.57 -7.01 13.03
C ALA A 45 15.49 -6.84 14.11
N ASP A 46 15.87 -7.06 15.35
CA ASP A 46 15.02 -6.86 16.53
C ASP A 46 15.14 -5.39 16.97
N ASP A 47 14.66 -4.50 16.14
CA ASP A 47 14.61 -3.07 16.38
C ASP A 47 13.19 -2.52 16.16
N TRP A 48 12.99 -1.26 16.57
CA TRP A 48 11.69 -0.58 16.42
C TRP A 48 11.37 -0.22 14.97
N GLN A 49 12.37 -0.28 14.10
CA GLN A 49 12.23 -0.04 12.67
C GLN A 49 12.61 -1.33 11.94
N VAL A 50 11.64 -2.07 11.46
CA VAL A 50 11.91 -3.27 10.68
C VAL A 50 12.91 -2.96 9.55
N PHE A 51 13.78 -3.92 9.28
CA PHE A 51 14.88 -3.77 8.32
C PHE A 51 14.40 -3.35 6.93
N SER A 52 13.23 -3.81 6.52
CA SER A 52 12.71 -3.57 5.18
C SER A 52 11.19 -3.48 5.16
N ASN A 53 10.66 -2.66 4.25
CA ASN A 53 9.22 -2.55 3.98
C ASN A 53 8.59 -3.86 3.49
N ILE A 54 9.38 -4.83 3.05
CA ILE A 54 8.91 -6.14 2.62
C ILE A 54 9.01 -7.22 3.71
N ASP A 55 9.47 -6.87 4.92
CA ASP A 55 9.49 -7.79 6.07
C ASP A 55 8.11 -7.88 6.71
N ASN A 56 7.17 -8.40 5.95
CA ASN A 56 5.80 -8.68 6.36
C ASN A 56 5.59 -10.18 6.55
N ASP A 57 4.48 -10.54 7.16
CA ASP A 57 4.05 -11.93 7.25
C ASP A 57 3.83 -12.55 5.87
N ASN A 58 3.92 -13.88 5.81
CA ASN A 58 3.67 -14.61 4.59
C ASN A 58 2.21 -14.43 4.15
N LEU A 59 2.03 -13.86 2.97
CA LEU A 59 0.74 -13.56 2.40
C LEU A 59 0.65 -14.14 0.99
N ALA A 60 -0.13 -15.21 0.84
CA ALA A 60 -0.31 -15.83 -0.47
C ALA A 60 -1.08 -14.91 -1.43
N PHE A 61 -2.02 -14.11 -0.92
CA PHE A 61 -2.79 -13.16 -1.71
C PHE A 61 -3.33 -12.03 -0.81
N GLY A 62 -2.98 -10.80 -1.14
CA GLY A 62 -3.56 -9.59 -0.57
C GLY A 62 -4.15 -8.71 -1.67
N LEU A 63 -5.40 -8.30 -1.51
CA LEU A 63 -6.05 -7.38 -2.43
C LEU A 63 -5.62 -5.95 -2.10
N ALA A 64 -4.82 -5.33 -2.98
CA ALA A 64 -4.37 -3.95 -2.80
C ALA A 64 -5.32 -2.94 -3.45
N VAL A 65 -5.78 -3.23 -4.66
CA VAL A 65 -6.70 -2.38 -5.42
C VAL A 65 -7.75 -3.24 -6.11
N LEU A 66 -9.00 -2.86 -6.01
CA LEU A 66 -10.08 -3.35 -6.86
C LEU A 66 -11.16 -2.27 -6.95
N GLY A 67 -11.32 -1.65 -8.10
CA GLY A 67 -12.32 -0.62 -8.26
C GLY A 67 -12.42 -0.06 -9.67
N TYR A 68 -13.27 0.94 -9.79
CA TYR A 68 -13.52 1.62 -11.04
C TYR A 68 -13.04 3.06 -10.97
N THR A 69 -12.22 3.45 -11.94
CA THR A 69 -11.81 4.83 -12.17
C THR A 69 -12.65 5.44 -13.28
N HIS A 70 -13.22 6.61 -13.04
CA HIS A 70 -13.90 7.41 -14.06
C HIS A 70 -13.19 8.73 -14.28
N GLN A 71 -12.85 9.02 -15.53
CA GLN A 71 -12.26 10.28 -15.94
C GLN A 71 -13.38 11.20 -16.50
N PHE A 72 -13.83 12.14 -15.67
CA PHE A 72 -14.87 13.10 -16.06
C PHE A 72 -14.36 14.10 -17.09
N SER A 73 -13.11 14.53 -16.95
CA SER A 73 -12.41 15.42 -17.86
C SER A 73 -10.90 15.11 -17.83
N ASP A 74 -10.12 15.77 -18.69
CA ASP A 74 -8.64 15.64 -18.70
C ASP A 74 -8.00 16.08 -17.36
N ARG A 75 -8.76 16.81 -16.54
CA ARG A 75 -8.29 17.37 -15.27
C ARG A 75 -8.96 16.78 -14.03
N PHE A 76 -10.01 15.98 -14.17
CA PHE A 76 -10.72 15.43 -13.03
C PHE A 76 -11.02 13.95 -13.19
N LYS A 77 -10.54 13.17 -12.25
CA LYS A 77 -10.80 11.72 -12.12
C LYS A 77 -11.26 11.35 -10.72
N LEU A 78 -12.08 10.32 -10.64
CA LEU A 78 -12.58 9.75 -9.40
C LEU A 78 -12.47 8.23 -9.48
N PHE A 79 -11.97 7.64 -8.42
CA PHE A 79 -11.97 6.20 -8.21
C PHE A 79 -13.06 5.83 -7.20
N ALA A 80 -13.65 4.66 -7.33
CA ALA A 80 -14.54 4.08 -6.33
C ALA A 80 -14.26 2.58 -6.21
N GLY A 81 -13.95 2.11 -5.02
CA GLY A 81 -13.61 0.71 -4.78
C GLY A 81 -12.75 0.49 -3.55
N VAL A 82 -12.14 -0.68 -3.50
CA VAL A 82 -11.18 -1.04 -2.46
C VAL A 82 -9.78 -0.58 -2.85
N ARG A 83 -9.11 0.09 -1.93
CA ARG A 83 -7.78 0.64 -2.17
C ARG A 83 -7.02 0.84 -0.86
N ASN A 84 -5.73 0.64 -0.89
CA ASN A 84 -4.88 1.05 0.21
C ASN A 84 -4.69 2.57 0.17
N VAL A 85 -4.73 3.22 1.34
CA VAL A 85 -4.59 4.69 1.45
C VAL A 85 -3.21 5.15 0.96
N ASN A 86 -2.19 4.32 1.13
CA ASN A 86 -0.83 4.61 0.72
C ASN A 86 -0.61 4.56 -0.81
N GLU A 87 -1.62 4.17 -1.58
CA GLU A 87 -1.57 4.32 -3.05
C GLU A 87 -1.60 5.79 -3.48
N ASP A 88 -2.18 6.67 -2.65
CA ASP A 88 -2.41 8.07 -2.99
C ASP A 88 -1.75 9.06 -2.00
N TYR A 89 -1.51 8.64 -0.75
CA TYR A 89 -1.10 9.53 0.34
C TYR A 89 0.06 8.97 1.14
N PHE A 90 0.79 9.87 1.81
CA PHE A 90 1.81 9.56 2.81
C PHE A 90 3.01 8.79 2.28
N ILE A 91 3.28 8.92 1.00
CA ILE A 91 4.44 8.34 0.31
C ILE A 91 5.24 9.43 -0.39
N SER A 92 6.50 9.15 -0.65
CA SER A 92 7.39 10.01 -1.41
C SER A 92 8.16 9.17 -2.42
N ASP A 93 8.10 9.54 -3.69
CA ASP A 93 8.77 8.82 -4.78
C ASP A 93 10.29 8.71 -4.55
N GLY A 94 10.89 9.76 -4.00
CA GLY A 94 12.32 9.78 -3.71
C GLY A 94 12.72 8.81 -2.60
N THR A 95 11.89 8.70 -1.57
CA THR A 95 12.17 7.83 -0.42
C THR A 95 11.72 6.39 -0.63
N ALA A 96 10.85 6.13 -1.60
CA ALA A 96 10.42 4.77 -1.97
C ALA A 96 11.58 3.89 -2.50
N LEU A 97 12.71 4.50 -2.87
CA LEU A 97 13.90 3.79 -3.31
C LEU A 97 14.75 3.22 -2.15
N PHE A 98 14.47 3.61 -0.92
CA PHE A 98 15.17 3.09 0.24
C PHE A 98 14.52 1.80 0.76
N VAL A 99 15.35 0.88 1.24
CA VAL A 99 14.90 -0.42 1.75
C VAL A 99 14.24 -0.31 3.11
N ASN A 100 14.65 0.67 3.93
CA ASN A 100 14.18 0.83 5.29
C ASN A 100 12.70 1.25 5.35
N SER A 101 11.93 0.65 6.26
CA SER A 101 10.48 0.85 6.40
C SER A 101 10.08 2.31 6.70
N SER A 102 10.93 3.06 7.39
CA SER A 102 10.65 4.46 7.74
C SER A 102 10.78 5.44 6.56
N HIS A 103 11.22 4.99 5.40
CA HIS A 103 11.42 5.83 4.24
C HIS A 103 10.30 5.72 3.19
N GLY A 104 9.55 4.64 3.17
CA GLY A 104 8.46 4.44 2.19
C GLY A 104 7.19 5.18 2.57
N ILE A 105 6.66 4.88 3.74
CA ILE A 105 5.45 5.49 4.32
C ILE A 105 5.89 6.32 5.51
N TYR A 106 5.29 7.49 5.69
CA TYR A 106 5.63 8.34 6.83
C TYR A 106 5.28 7.63 8.16
N PRO A 107 6.26 7.28 9.02
CA PRO A 107 6.02 6.47 10.22
C PRO A 107 5.07 7.16 11.21
N THR A 108 5.16 8.48 11.30
CA THR A 108 4.27 9.29 12.16
C THR A 108 2.79 9.09 11.83
N ILE A 109 2.48 8.80 10.58
CA ILE A 109 1.11 8.53 10.14
C ILE A 109 0.79 7.05 10.28
N GLY A 110 1.68 6.17 9.83
CA GLY A 110 1.48 4.73 9.89
C GLY A 110 1.25 4.19 11.30
N GLU A 111 1.97 4.74 12.28
CA GLU A 111 1.91 4.28 13.67
C GLU A 111 0.82 4.98 14.52
N ASN A 112 0.47 6.22 14.20
CA ASN A 112 -0.41 7.03 15.04
C ASN A 112 -1.82 7.19 14.48
N TYR A 113 -2.07 6.73 13.26
CA TYR A 113 -3.37 6.84 12.62
C TYR A 113 -3.92 5.44 12.32
N PRO A 114 -5.21 5.16 12.58
CA PRO A 114 -5.81 3.84 12.33
C PRO A 114 -6.04 3.58 10.84
N LEU A 115 -5.08 3.94 10.01
CA LEU A 115 -5.03 3.60 8.59
C LEU A 115 -4.19 2.35 8.42
N GLY A 116 -4.75 1.32 7.81
CA GLY A 116 -4.01 0.12 7.50
C GLY A 116 -2.89 0.42 6.50
N ASN A 117 -1.67 0.11 6.91
CA ASN A 117 -0.54 0.01 6.00
C ASN A 117 -0.71 -1.21 5.09
N SER A 118 0.02 -1.25 3.96
CA SER A 118 0.06 -2.47 3.14
C SER A 118 0.34 -3.71 4.02
N PRO A 119 -0.40 -4.81 3.87
CA PRO A 119 -1.30 -5.16 2.76
C PRO A 119 -2.79 -4.81 2.97
N TYR A 120 -3.11 -4.02 3.96
CA TYR A 120 -4.51 -3.71 4.30
C TYR A 120 -5.12 -2.69 3.33
N SER A 121 -6.32 -2.98 2.86
CA SER A 121 -7.08 -2.12 1.96
C SER A 121 -8.45 -1.82 2.53
N THR A 122 -9.04 -0.72 2.09
CA THR A 122 -10.32 -0.24 2.59
C THR A 122 -11.18 0.27 1.44
N LEU A 123 -12.48 0.27 1.63
CA LEU A 123 -13.41 0.87 0.67
C LEU A 123 -13.25 2.39 0.72
N GLY A 124 -13.06 3.00 -0.45
CA GLY A 124 -12.82 4.42 -0.55
C GLY A 124 -13.19 5.03 -1.88
N ILE A 125 -13.28 6.35 -1.86
CA ILE A 125 -13.56 7.18 -3.02
C ILE A 125 -12.53 8.32 -3.08
N PRO A 126 -11.33 8.07 -3.58
CA PRO A 126 -10.36 9.12 -3.88
C PRO A 126 -10.72 9.87 -5.16
N ALA A 127 -10.56 11.18 -5.10
CA ALA A 127 -10.72 12.12 -6.19
C ALA A 127 -9.41 12.89 -6.43
N ASN A 128 -9.10 13.14 -7.68
CA ASN A 128 -7.94 13.91 -8.08
C ASN A 128 -8.38 14.98 -9.08
N TRP A 129 -8.03 16.24 -8.79
CA TRP A 129 -8.38 17.39 -9.59
C TRP A 129 -7.17 18.27 -9.88
N ALA A 130 -6.69 18.26 -11.12
CA ALA A 130 -5.71 19.22 -11.61
C ALA A 130 -6.41 20.55 -11.92
N ILE A 131 -6.33 21.52 -11.00
CA ILE A 131 -6.91 22.84 -11.18
C ILE A 131 -6.27 23.55 -12.38
N ASN A 132 -4.96 23.45 -12.47
CA ASN A 132 -4.14 23.92 -13.59
C ASN A 132 -2.84 23.09 -13.66
N ASP A 133 -1.91 23.48 -14.53
CA ASP A 133 -0.65 22.74 -14.76
C ASP A 133 0.31 22.75 -13.54
N SER A 134 0.06 23.63 -12.57
CA SER A 134 0.91 23.78 -11.38
C SER A 134 0.23 23.32 -10.08
N TRP A 135 -1.09 23.20 -10.07
CA TRP A 135 -1.86 22.88 -8.86
C TRP A 135 -2.76 21.68 -9.07
N THR A 136 -2.57 20.69 -8.22
CA THR A 136 -3.44 19.51 -8.13
C THR A 136 -3.96 19.40 -6.70
N VAL A 137 -5.25 19.14 -6.57
CA VAL A 137 -5.91 18.84 -5.30
C VAL A 137 -6.34 17.38 -5.31
N GLN A 138 -6.01 16.68 -4.22
CA GLN A 138 -6.46 15.33 -3.95
C GLN A 138 -7.32 15.32 -2.69
N GLY A 139 -8.39 14.56 -2.71
CA GLY A 139 -9.25 14.35 -1.56
C GLY A 139 -9.91 12.99 -1.61
N SER A 140 -10.18 12.39 -0.45
CA SER A 140 -10.76 11.05 -0.39
C SER A 140 -11.63 10.87 0.84
N VAL A 141 -12.59 9.96 0.70
CA VAL A 141 -13.38 9.43 1.81
C VAL A 141 -13.17 7.93 1.86
N TYR A 142 -12.84 7.42 3.04
CA TYR A 142 -12.66 5.99 3.31
C TYR A 142 -13.57 5.55 4.44
N ASN A 143 -13.93 4.27 4.48
CA ASN A 143 -14.82 3.74 5.52
C ASN A 143 -14.16 3.60 6.91
N GLY A 144 -12.90 3.96 7.06
CA GLY A 144 -12.18 3.99 8.33
C GLY A 144 -11.80 2.62 8.91
N VAL A 145 -12.14 1.53 8.25
CA VAL A 145 -11.81 0.16 8.67
C VAL A 145 -10.97 -0.49 7.58
N ALA A 146 -9.67 -0.51 7.79
CA ALA A 146 -8.79 -1.26 6.92
C ALA A 146 -8.83 -2.74 7.29
N ARG A 147 -9.09 -3.61 6.32
CA ARG A 147 -9.09 -5.07 6.49
C ARG A 147 -8.30 -5.73 5.39
N GLN A 148 -7.68 -6.84 5.72
CA GLN A 148 -7.21 -7.77 4.73
C GLN A 148 -8.43 -8.54 4.23
N LEU A 149 -8.87 -8.27 2.99
CA LEU A 149 -10.13 -8.82 2.46
C LEU A 149 -10.05 -10.32 2.17
N PHE A 150 -8.84 -10.85 2.01
CA PHE A 150 -8.60 -12.28 1.78
C PHE A 150 -7.31 -12.68 2.48
N GLY A 151 -7.42 -13.27 3.67
CA GLY A 151 -6.30 -13.77 4.46
C GLY A 151 -6.75 -14.20 5.86
N PRO A 152 -5.93 -14.92 6.62
CA PRO A 152 -6.26 -15.26 7.99
C PRO A 152 -6.39 -13.96 8.81
N ASP A 153 -7.55 -13.76 9.44
CA ASP A 153 -7.75 -12.74 10.45
C ASP A 153 -6.83 -13.05 11.64
N HIS A 154 -5.74 -12.33 11.74
CA HIS A 154 -5.01 -12.25 12.99
C HIS A 154 -5.74 -11.20 13.85
N GLY A 155 -6.69 -11.69 14.66
CA GLY A 155 -7.40 -10.92 15.67
C GLY A 155 -6.53 -10.58 16.87
#